data_c8e0362fe81bb72a8621300623cfd210
#
_entry.id   c8e0362fe81bb72a8621300623cfd210
#
_cell.length_a   1.000
_cell.length_b   1.000
_cell.length_c   1.000
_cell.angle_alpha   90.00
_cell.angle_beta   90.00
_cell.angle_gamma   90.00
#
_symmetry.space_group_name_H-M   'P 1'
#
loop_
_entity.id
_entity.type
_entity.pdbx_description
1 polymer ?
#
loop_
_entity_poly.entity_id
_entity_poly.type
_entity_poly.pdbx_seq_one_letter_code
_entity_poly.pdbx_strand_id
1 'polypeptide(L)'
;MSAPISTIAEIGKHEGQAVTVRGWLYNLRESGKLLFPQFRDGSGVIQGVVPKNAVPPEVFDAIKGLTQESSVIVEGKVRADKRAPGGFELDVSNVQVVQRVSESDPYPITPKEHGTDFLMEHRHLWLRSLRQAAILRVRAEIIRAARDFFDSNGFTLTDPPIITPAACEGTSTLFPVDYFDEEAFLTQSGQLYIEATAMALGKVYSFGPTFRAEKSKTRRHLTEFWMVEPEVAYGTLDDIMELAEGLLTFLVKRCLERRRADLQTIGRDVTKLEKIEAPFPRITYDEAVQKLQEGHAQGALENKFEYGGDLGSPDETYLSSQYDKPVMVNRYPASVKAFYMEPDPQRPELALCVDVLAPEGYGEIIGGSQRMASHEQLLKRIHDHNLPEEAFRWYLDLRKYGSVPHSGFGMGIERAVAWICGLEHVRETIPFPRMLHRLYP
;
A
#
# COMPACT_ATOMS: atom_id res chain seq x y z
N MET A 1 -17.93 -35.51 -20.83
CA MET A 1 -16.79 -34.58 -20.57
C MET A 1 -17.20 -33.78 -19.36
N SER A 2 -16.31 -33.61 -18.36
CA SER A 2 -16.56 -32.77 -17.21
C SER A 2 -16.67 -31.30 -17.66
N ALA A 3 -17.57 -30.53 -17.04
CA ALA A 3 -17.71 -29.10 -17.32
C ALA A 3 -16.37 -28.35 -17.06
N PRO A 4 -16.02 -27.37 -17.90
CA PRO A 4 -14.76 -26.65 -17.72
C PRO A 4 -14.73 -25.89 -16.37
N ILE A 5 -13.55 -25.83 -15.75
CA ILE A 5 -13.36 -25.04 -14.52
C ILE A 5 -13.24 -23.57 -14.93
N SER A 6 -14.05 -22.73 -14.30
CA SER A 6 -14.01 -21.28 -14.50
C SER A 6 -13.83 -20.56 -13.17
N THR A 7 -13.14 -19.40 -13.20
CA THR A 7 -13.20 -18.42 -12.12
C THR A 7 -14.47 -17.59 -12.22
N ILE A 8 -14.92 -17.03 -11.09
CA ILE A 8 -16.12 -16.17 -11.07
C ILE A 8 -15.90 -14.91 -11.91
N ALA A 9 -14.69 -14.35 -11.93
CA ALA A 9 -14.36 -13.18 -12.75
C ALA A 9 -14.50 -13.44 -14.27
N GLU A 10 -14.35 -14.69 -14.70
CA GLU A 10 -14.43 -15.07 -16.11
C GLU A 10 -15.76 -15.75 -16.49
N ILE A 11 -16.69 -15.85 -15.53
CA ILE A 11 -17.92 -16.60 -15.68
C ILE A 11 -18.75 -16.17 -16.89
N GLY A 12 -18.75 -14.88 -17.21
CA GLY A 12 -19.46 -14.33 -18.36
C GLY A 12 -19.00 -14.87 -19.72
N LYS A 13 -17.77 -15.41 -19.82
CA LYS A 13 -17.27 -16.07 -21.05
C LYS A 13 -18.00 -17.39 -21.33
N HIS A 14 -18.72 -17.91 -20.35
CA HIS A 14 -19.41 -19.20 -20.39
C HIS A 14 -20.93 -19.07 -20.35
N GLU A 15 -21.49 -17.91 -20.74
CA GLU A 15 -22.96 -17.74 -20.78
C GLU A 15 -23.63 -18.86 -21.56
N GLY A 16 -24.68 -19.45 -20.97
CA GLY A 16 -25.42 -20.57 -21.54
C GLY A 16 -24.74 -21.95 -21.46
N GLN A 17 -23.50 -22.03 -20.96
CA GLN A 17 -22.72 -23.25 -20.83
C GLN A 17 -22.69 -23.76 -19.39
N ALA A 18 -22.44 -25.05 -19.22
CA ALA A 18 -22.15 -25.65 -17.92
C ALA A 18 -20.67 -25.38 -17.54
N VAL A 19 -20.44 -25.01 -16.28
CA VAL A 19 -19.11 -24.78 -15.71
C VAL A 19 -18.98 -25.42 -14.33
N THR A 20 -17.74 -25.59 -13.90
CA THR A 20 -17.37 -25.97 -12.54
C THR A 20 -16.72 -24.76 -11.85
N VAL A 21 -17.26 -24.33 -10.70
CA VAL A 21 -16.71 -23.30 -9.83
C VAL A 21 -16.18 -23.96 -8.56
N ARG A 22 -14.96 -23.62 -8.15
CA ARG A 22 -14.32 -24.07 -6.91
C ARG A 22 -14.25 -22.90 -5.94
N GLY A 23 -14.75 -23.05 -4.73
CA GLY A 23 -14.78 -21.94 -3.81
C GLY A 23 -15.37 -22.27 -2.45
N TRP A 24 -15.97 -21.28 -1.83
CA TRP A 24 -16.53 -21.34 -0.49
C TRP A 24 -17.93 -20.75 -0.47
N LEU A 25 -18.79 -21.27 0.40
CA LEU A 25 -20.10 -20.67 0.65
C LEU A 25 -19.91 -19.35 1.41
N TYR A 26 -20.21 -18.24 0.77
CA TYR A 26 -20.18 -16.93 1.40
C TYR A 26 -21.43 -16.62 2.22
N ASN A 27 -22.61 -16.94 1.65
CA ASN A 27 -23.92 -16.76 2.27
C ASN A 27 -24.94 -17.73 1.67
N LEU A 28 -25.99 -18.03 2.42
CA LEU A 28 -27.10 -18.85 1.95
C LEU A 28 -28.43 -18.24 2.37
N ARG A 29 -29.31 -18.02 1.40
CA ARG A 29 -30.68 -17.58 1.61
C ARG A 29 -31.64 -18.64 1.12
N GLU A 30 -32.67 -18.95 1.91
CA GLU A 30 -33.77 -19.83 1.55
C GLU A 30 -35.05 -19.03 1.29
N SER A 31 -35.79 -19.32 0.27
CA SER A 31 -37.11 -18.76 -0.04
C SER A 31 -38.06 -19.80 -0.57
N GLY A 32 -38.89 -20.34 0.28
CA GLY A 32 -39.81 -21.42 -0.04
C GLY A 32 -39.08 -22.70 -0.48
N LYS A 33 -39.22 -23.09 -1.76
CA LYS A 33 -38.58 -24.26 -2.35
C LYS A 33 -37.32 -23.93 -3.14
N LEU A 34 -36.72 -22.73 -2.91
CA LEU A 34 -35.54 -22.23 -3.60
C LEU A 34 -34.42 -21.94 -2.59
N LEU A 35 -33.19 -22.35 -2.90
CA LEU A 35 -32.02 -21.95 -2.23
C LEU A 35 -31.23 -20.95 -3.11
N PHE A 36 -30.66 -19.93 -2.49
CA PHE A 36 -29.81 -18.93 -3.13
C PHE A 36 -28.45 -18.89 -2.42
N PRO A 37 -27.60 -19.91 -2.64
CA PRO A 37 -26.24 -19.88 -2.14
C PRO A 37 -25.43 -18.83 -2.90
N GLN A 38 -24.64 -18.05 -2.18
CA GLN A 38 -23.61 -17.18 -2.75
C GLN A 38 -22.27 -17.88 -2.57
N PHE A 39 -21.61 -18.16 -3.67
CA PHE A 39 -20.27 -18.76 -3.67
C PHE A 39 -19.24 -17.68 -3.98
N ARG A 40 -18.15 -17.70 -3.25
CA ARG A 40 -16.98 -16.89 -3.53
C ARG A 40 -15.79 -17.75 -3.95
N ASP A 41 -14.99 -17.23 -4.85
CA ASP A 41 -13.63 -17.69 -5.10
C ASP A 41 -12.64 -16.54 -4.86
N GLY A 42 -11.38 -16.69 -5.23
CA GLY A 42 -10.39 -15.58 -5.11
C GLY A 42 -10.68 -14.38 -6.02
N SER A 43 -11.58 -14.51 -6.99
CA SER A 43 -11.84 -13.52 -8.04
C SER A 43 -13.16 -12.76 -7.87
N GLY A 44 -14.15 -13.32 -7.17
CA GLY A 44 -15.46 -12.67 -7.02
C GLY A 44 -16.47 -13.49 -6.25
N VAL A 45 -17.74 -13.09 -6.37
CA VAL A 45 -18.91 -13.76 -5.80
C VAL A 45 -19.95 -13.99 -6.88
N ILE A 46 -20.57 -15.17 -6.90
CA ILE A 46 -21.68 -15.53 -7.78
C ILE A 46 -22.86 -16.09 -6.98
N GLN A 47 -24.08 -15.72 -7.34
CA GLN A 47 -25.29 -16.32 -6.78
C GLN A 47 -25.61 -17.61 -7.52
N GLY A 48 -25.80 -18.71 -6.77
CA GLY A 48 -26.41 -19.92 -7.26
C GLY A 48 -27.93 -19.87 -7.13
N VAL A 49 -28.64 -20.54 -8.04
CA VAL A 49 -30.08 -20.76 -7.97
C VAL A 49 -30.33 -22.26 -7.93
N VAL A 50 -31.01 -22.74 -6.88
CA VAL A 50 -31.22 -24.15 -6.62
C VAL A 50 -32.71 -24.45 -6.34
N PRO A 51 -33.53 -24.69 -7.36
CA PRO A 51 -34.90 -25.11 -7.16
C PRO A 51 -34.95 -26.56 -6.66
N LYS A 52 -35.75 -26.84 -5.62
CA LYS A 52 -35.84 -28.15 -4.99
C LYS A 52 -36.18 -29.27 -5.97
N ASN A 53 -36.99 -28.98 -7.02
CA ASN A 53 -37.45 -29.95 -7.98
C ASN A 53 -36.53 -30.05 -9.24
N ALA A 54 -35.47 -29.24 -9.31
CA ALA A 54 -34.56 -29.19 -10.46
C ALA A 54 -33.22 -29.89 -10.22
N VAL A 55 -32.96 -30.31 -9.00
CA VAL A 55 -31.75 -31.02 -8.59
C VAL A 55 -32.13 -32.32 -7.84
N PRO A 56 -31.23 -33.31 -7.75
CA PRO A 56 -31.42 -34.47 -6.88
C PRO A 56 -31.61 -34.03 -5.42
N PRO A 57 -32.46 -34.72 -4.63
CA PRO A 57 -32.71 -34.38 -3.24
C PRO A 57 -31.43 -34.27 -2.41
N GLU A 58 -30.49 -35.19 -2.63
CA GLU A 58 -29.19 -35.19 -1.96
C GLU A 58 -28.35 -33.92 -2.22
N VAL A 59 -28.43 -33.36 -3.44
CA VAL A 59 -27.76 -32.08 -3.79
C VAL A 59 -28.43 -30.91 -3.09
N PHE A 60 -29.77 -30.87 -3.10
CA PHE A 60 -30.52 -29.83 -2.40
C PHE A 60 -30.25 -29.82 -0.88
N ASP A 61 -30.30 -31.02 -0.27
CA ASP A 61 -30.06 -31.17 1.18
C ASP A 61 -28.60 -30.92 1.54
N ALA A 62 -27.65 -31.28 0.67
CA ALA A 62 -26.24 -30.95 0.87
C ALA A 62 -26.00 -29.44 0.88
N ILE A 63 -26.61 -28.69 -0.06
CA ILE A 63 -26.49 -27.22 -0.13
C ILE A 63 -27.22 -26.56 1.06
N LYS A 64 -28.42 -27.05 1.41
CA LYS A 64 -29.19 -26.53 2.53
C LYS A 64 -28.48 -26.69 3.85
N GLY A 65 -27.71 -27.76 4.03
CA GLY A 65 -26.91 -28.01 5.25
C GLY A 65 -25.51 -27.37 5.24
N LEU A 66 -25.15 -26.52 4.23
CA LEU A 66 -23.89 -25.83 4.22
C LEU A 66 -23.90 -24.67 5.22
N THR A 67 -22.80 -24.53 5.95
CA THR A 67 -22.51 -23.41 6.83
C THR A 67 -21.52 -22.45 6.16
N GLN A 68 -21.51 -21.20 6.59
CA GLN A 68 -20.62 -20.15 6.06
C GLN A 68 -19.16 -20.64 6.02
N GLU A 69 -18.46 -20.32 4.91
CA GLU A 69 -17.08 -20.69 4.63
C GLU A 69 -16.82 -22.21 4.41
N SER A 70 -17.87 -23.05 4.35
CA SER A 70 -17.70 -24.41 3.85
C SER A 70 -17.16 -24.41 2.42
N SER A 71 -16.14 -25.24 2.15
CA SER A 71 -15.52 -25.31 0.83
C SER A 71 -16.24 -26.32 -0.07
N VAL A 72 -16.45 -25.94 -1.34
CA VAL A 72 -17.29 -26.66 -2.28
C VAL A 72 -16.72 -26.64 -3.70
N ILE A 73 -17.10 -27.66 -4.48
CA ILE A 73 -17.00 -27.67 -5.93
C ILE A 73 -18.43 -27.70 -6.45
N VAL A 74 -18.82 -26.68 -7.23
CA VAL A 74 -20.19 -26.48 -7.70
C VAL A 74 -20.22 -26.57 -9.21
N GLU A 75 -21.13 -27.36 -9.75
CA GLU A 75 -21.41 -27.45 -11.19
C GLU A 75 -22.76 -26.79 -11.47
N GLY A 76 -22.83 -26.04 -12.56
CA GLY A 76 -24.07 -25.40 -12.96
C GLY A 76 -23.96 -24.72 -14.31
N LYS A 77 -25.10 -24.29 -14.84
CA LYS A 77 -25.19 -23.53 -16.09
C LYS A 77 -25.17 -22.04 -15.81
N VAL A 78 -24.32 -21.34 -16.53
CA VAL A 78 -24.20 -19.87 -16.41
C VAL A 78 -25.40 -19.21 -17.09
N ARG A 79 -26.06 -18.32 -16.37
CA ARG A 79 -27.20 -17.53 -16.87
C ARG A 79 -26.95 -16.02 -16.60
N ALA A 80 -27.20 -15.20 -17.61
CA ALA A 80 -27.19 -13.76 -17.43
C ALA A 80 -28.41 -13.30 -16.59
N ASP A 81 -28.15 -12.50 -15.55
CA ASP A 81 -29.18 -11.77 -14.80
C ASP A 81 -28.62 -10.42 -14.36
N LYS A 82 -29.19 -9.33 -14.89
CA LYS A 82 -28.75 -7.95 -14.61
C LYS A 82 -28.86 -7.53 -13.14
N ARG A 83 -29.63 -8.26 -12.33
CA ARG A 83 -29.84 -7.98 -10.89
C ARG A 83 -28.81 -8.72 -10.04
N ALA A 84 -28.16 -9.73 -10.60
CA ALA A 84 -27.17 -10.52 -9.88
C ALA A 84 -25.83 -9.79 -9.78
N PRO A 85 -25.05 -10.01 -8.70
CA PRO A 85 -23.67 -9.53 -8.61
C PRO A 85 -22.85 -9.97 -9.84
N GLY A 86 -22.19 -9.02 -10.50
CA GLY A 86 -21.42 -9.35 -11.72
C GLY A 86 -22.24 -9.64 -12.98
N GLY A 87 -23.60 -9.53 -12.92
CA GLY A 87 -24.47 -9.70 -14.08
C GLY A 87 -24.81 -11.16 -14.45
N PHE A 88 -24.38 -12.14 -13.64
CA PHE A 88 -24.56 -13.56 -13.90
C PHE A 88 -24.96 -14.34 -12.66
N GLU A 89 -25.72 -15.41 -12.87
CA GLU A 89 -26.09 -16.42 -11.88
C GLU A 89 -25.69 -17.83 -12.37
N LEU A 90 -25.60 -18.76 -11.43
CA LEU A 90 -25.31 -20.15 -11.69
C LEU A 90 -26.56 -20.99 -11.39
N ASP A 91 -27.22 -21.55 -12.43
CA ASP A 91 -28.26 -22.56 -12.24
C ASP A 91 -27.55 -23.86 -11.82
N VAL A 92 -27.53 -24.12 -10.50
CA VAL A 92 -26.72 -25.18 -9.90
C VAL A 92 -27.32 -26.53 -10.23
N SER A 93 -26.52 -27.46 -10.72
CA SER A 93 -26.90 -28.84 -11.03
C SER A 93 -26.31 -29.86 -10.05
N ASN A 94 -25.11 -29.57 -9.49
CA ASN A 94 -24.41 -30.46 -8.57
C ASN A 94 -23.56 -29.70 -7.59
N VAL A 95 -23.29 -30.29 -6.42
CA VAL A 95 -22.33 -29.81 -5.41
C VAL A 95 -21.56 -30.97 -4.80
N GLN A 96 -20.26 -30.83 -4.76
CA GLN A 96 -19.38 -31.67 -3.95
C GLN A 96 -18.91 -30.82 -2.75
N VAL A 97 -19.26 -31.25 -1.55
CA VAL A 97 -18.75 -30.61 -0.31
C VAL A 97 -17.34 -31.14 -0.07
N VAL A 98 -16.34 -30.26 -0.09
CA VAL A 98 -14.93 -30.59 0.21
C VAL A 98 -14.73 -30.63 1.72
N GLN A 99 -15.16 -29.55 2.40
CA GLN A 99 -15.15 -29.49 3.85
C GLN A 99 -16.33 -28.66 4.33
N ARG A 100 -17.09 -29.20 5.28
CA ARG A 100 -18.16 -28.47 5.96
C ARG A 100 -17.58 -27.82 7.22
N VAL A 101 -17.84 -26.54 7.44
CA VAL A 101 -17.59 -25.86 8.72
C VAL A 101 -18.60 -26.37 9.73
N SER A 102 -18.16 -26.73 10.96
CA SER A 102 -19.03 -27.27 11.99
C SER A 102 -20.05 -26.24 12.47
N GLU A 103 -21.29 -26.68 12.68
CA GLU A 103 -22.33 -25.85 13.32
C GLU A 103 -22.03 -25.57 14.79
N SER A 104 -21.30 -26.48 15.48
CA SER A 104 -20.89 -26.32 16.87
C SER A 104 -19.69 -25.39 17.04
N ASP A 105 -18.93 -25.14 15.96
CA ASP A 105 -17.79 -24.21 15.92
C ASP A 105 -17.84 -23.42 14.60
N PRO A 106 -18.78 -22.46 14.48
CA PRO A 106 -19.04 -21.77 13.24
C PRO A 106 -17.94 -20.74 12.91
N TYR A 107 -17.86 -20.36 11.64
CA TYR A 107 -16.97 -19.29 11.20
C TYR A 107 -17.24 -18.01 12.02
N PRO A 108 -16.21 -17.42 12.66
CA PRO A 108 -16.43 -16.40 13.69
C PRO A 108 -16.84 -15.02 13.15
N ILE A 109 -16.53 -14.73 11.87
CA ILE A 109 -16.85 -13.43 11.26
C ILE A 109 -18.18 -13.57 10.53
N THR A 110 -19.24 -13.07 11.16
CA THR A 110 -20.61 -13.07 10.64
C THR A 110 -20.86 -11.79 9.80
N PRO A 111 -22.00 -11.69 9.10
CA PRO A 111 -22.40 -10.44 8.41
C PRO A 111 -22.68 -9.24 9.33
N LYS A 112 -22.71 -9.45 10.65
CA LYS A 112 -22.87 -8.36 11.63
C LYS A 112 -21.61 -7.53 11.73
N GLU A 113 -21.73 -6.31 12.22
CA GLU A 113 -20.60 -5.44 12.53
C GLU A 113 -19.75 -6.04 13.65
N HIS A 114 -18.45 -6.02 13.50
CA HIS A 114 -17.46 -6.50 14.46
C HIS A 114 -16.48 -5.39 14.80
N GLY A 115 -16.07 -5.34 16.07
CA GLY A 115 -15.03 -4.42 16.52
C GLY A 115 -13.68 -4.69 15.85
N THR A 116 -12.90 -3.63 15.68
CA THR A 116 -11.60 -3.70 15.00
C THR A 116 -10.63 -4.69 15.65
N ASP A 117 -10.57 -4.74 16.98
CA ASP A 117 -9.66 -5.64 17.69
C ASP A 117 -9.99 -7.11 17.43
N PHE A 118 -11.28 -7.46 17.47
CA PHE A 118 -11.75 -8.80 17.12
C PHE A 118 -11.35 -9.18 15.67
N LEU A 119 -11.58 -8.27 14.72
CA LEU A 119 -11.21 -8.51 13.32
C LEU A 119 -9.70 -8.66 13.13
N MET A 120 -8.92 -7.89 13.89
CA MET A 120 -7.46 -7.98 13.85
C MET A 120 -6.93 -9.26 14.50
N GLU A 121 -7.55 -9.78 15.55
CA GLU A 121 -7.21 -11.09 16.11
C GLU A 121 -7.54 -12.24 15.16
N HIS A 122 -8.60 -12.07 14.38
CA HIS A 122 -9.02 -13.02 13.35
C HIS A 122 -8.56 -12.59 11.93
N ARG A 123 -7.43 -11.86 11.83
CA ARG A 123 -6.97 -11.27 10.58
C ARG A 123 -6.87 -12.29 9.45
N HIS A 124 -6.35 -13.48 9.71
CA HIS A 124 -6.22 -14.60 8.77
C HIS A 124 -7.56 -15.08 8.20
N LEU A 125 -8.65 -14.89 8.93
CA LEU A 125 -10.01 -15.15 8.47
C LEU A 125 -10.65 -13.92 7.84
N TRP A 126 -10.44 -12.74 8.42
CA TRP A 126 -10.99 -11.48 7.90
C TRP A 126 -10.55 -11.18 6.46
N LEU A 127 -9.37 -11.63 6.06
CA LEU A 127 -8.88 -11.54 4.67
C LEU A 127 -9.84 -12.14 3.64
N ARG A 128 -10.72 -13.05 4.05
CA ARG A 128 -11.73 -13.69 3.18
C ARG A 128 -12.90 -12.76 2.83
N SER A 129 -13.08 -11.65 3.57
CA SER A 129 -14.14 -10.67 3.28
C SER A 129 -13.93 -10.00 1.92
N LEU A 130 -15.02 -9.64 1.24
CA LEU A 130 -14.98 -9.01 -0.08
C LEU A 130 -14.18 -7.70 -0.06
N ARG A 131 -14.36 -6.92 1.01
CA ARG A 131 -13.64 -5.65 1.21
C ARG A 131 -12.14 -5.88 1.31
N GLN A 132 -11.69 -6.81 2.17
CA GLN A 132 -10.26 -7.06 2.36
C GLN A 132 -9.62 -7.67 1.10
N ALA A 133 -10.32 -8.60 0.44
CA ALA A 133 -9.86 -9.17 -0.81
C ALA A 133 -9.72 -8.10 -1.92
N ALA A 134 -10.65 -7.15 -2.01
CA ALA A 134 -10.59 -6.03 -2.94
C ALA A 134 -9.38 -5.13 -2.65
N ILE A 135 -9.14 -4.76 -1.39
CA ILE A 135 -7.96 -3.97 -0.98
C ILE A 135 -6.66 -4.66 -1.42
N LEU A 136 -6.54 -5.98 -1.18
CA LEU A 136 -5.34 -6.72 -1.56
C LEU A 136 -5.14 -6.82 -3.07
N ARG A 137 -6.23 -6.90 -3.86
CA ARG A 137 -6.13 -6.86 -5.33
C ARG A 137 -5.69 -5.49 -5.84
N VAL A 138 -6.18 -4.39 -5.22
CA VAL A 138 -5.69 -3.03 -5.52
C VAL A 138 -4.22 -2.90 -5.12
N ARG A 139 -3.81 -3.37 -3.93
CA ARG A 139 -2.40 -3.41 -3.52
C ARG A 139 -1.52 -4.14 -4.54
N ALA A 140 -1.93 -5.32 -4.97
CA ALA A 140 -1.20 -6.10 -5.97
C ALA A 140 -1.05 -5.35 -7.31
N GLU A 141 -2.07 -4.59 -7.71
CA GLU A 141 -2.00 -3.75 -8.92
C GLU A 141 -1.07 -2.55 -8.76
N ILE A 142 -1.09 -1.88 -7.60
CA ILE A 142 -0.16 -0.78 -7.28
C ILE A 142 1.29 -1.27 -7.35
N ILE A 143 1.58 -2.44 -6.75
CA ILE A 143 2.93 -3.04 -6.78
C ILE A 143 3.37 -3.34 -8.22
N ARG A 144 2.48 -3.95 -9.01
CA ARG A 144 2.75 -4.23 -10.43
C ARG A 144 2.98 -2.95 -11.21
N ALA A 145 2.09 -1.98 -11.04
CA ALA A 145 2.16 -0.71 -11.76
C ALA A 145 3.44 0.08 -11.43
N ALA A 146 3.88 0.08 -10.15
CA ALA A 146 5.14 0.73 -9.77
C ALA A 146 6.33 0.10 -10.49
N ARG A 147 6.40 -1.23 -10.56
CA ARG A 147 7.45 -1.95 -11.31
C ARG A 147 7.37 -1.67 -12.80
N ASP A 148 6.19 -1.80 -13.40
CA ASP A 148 5.98 -1.51 -14.83
C ASP A 148 6.41 -0.07 -15.16
N PHE A 149 6.14 0.89 -14.28
CA PHE A 149 6.54 2.28 -14.47
C PHE A 149 8.05 2.43 -14.51
N PHE A 150 8.77 1.93 -13.51
CA PHE A 150 10.23 2.07 -13.45
C PHE A 150 10.91 1.29 -14.56
N ASP A 151 10.53 0.03 -14.80
CA ASP A 151 11.11 -0.80 -15.86
C ASP A 151 10.94 -0.15 -17.24
N SER A 152 9.75 0.42 -17.52
CA SER A 152 9.46 1.10 -18.79
C SER A 152 10.19 2.44 -18.96
N ASN A 153 10.66 3.05 -17.86
CA ASN A 153 11.43 4.30 -17.88
C ASN A 153 12.96 4.07 -17.77
N GLY A 154 13.40 2.82 -17.97
CA GLY A 154 14.81 2.45 -18.06
C GLY A 154 15.52 2.36 -16.71
N PHE A 155 14.77 2.12 -15.64
CA PHE A 155 15.35 1.82 -14.32
C PHE A 155 15.67 0.33 -14.21
N THR A 156 16.72 0.03 -13.46
CA THR A 156 17.09 -1.34 -13.10
C THR A 156 16.71 -1.61 -11.66
N LEU A 157 15.97 -2.71 -11.42
CA LEU A 157 15.69 -3.17 -10.05
C LEU A 157 16.98 -3.69 -9.42
N THR A 158 17.28 -3.21 -8.22
CA THR A 158 18.41 -3.68 -7.39
C THR A 158 17.96 -3.95 -5.97
N ASP A 159 18.44 -5.03 -5.39
CA ASP A 159 18.00 -5.53 -4.08
C ASP A 159 19.00 -5.11 -2.98
N PRO A 160 18.68 -4.14 -2.11
CA PRO A 160 19.49 -3.80 -0.97
C PRO A 160 19.41 -4.89 0.11
N PRO A 161 20.43 -5.01 1.00
CA PRO A 161 20.36 -5.92 2.12
C PRO A 161 19.28 -5.51 3.12
N ILE A 162 18.61 -6.51 3.70
CA ILE A 162 17.63 -6.31 4.79
C ILE A 162 18.33 -6.20 6.13
N ILE A 163 19.45 -6.90 6.33
CA ILE A 163 20.29 -6.84 7.52
C ILE A 163 21.42 -5.86 7.25
N THR A 164 21.58 -4.86 8.08
CA THR A 164 22.54 -3.76 7.87
C THR A 164 23.21 -3.32 9.17
N PRO A 165 24.48 -2.89 9.15
CA PRO A 165 25.13 -2.30 10.30
C PRO A 165 24.80 -0.80 10.48
N ALA A 166 24.11 -0.16 9.53
CA ALA A 166 23.91 1.28 9.47
C ALA A 166 22.45 1.71 9.62
N ALA A 167 22.23 2.82 10.32
CA ALA A 167 20.94 3.52 10.36
C ALA A 167 20.81 4.46 9.14
N CYS A 168 19.63 4.52 8.53
CA CYS A 168 19.29 5.49 7.48
C CYS A 168 18.46 6.66 8.04
N GLU A 169 17.44 6.35 8.84
CA GLU A 169 16.42 7.28 9.35
C GLU A 169 16.57 7.58 10.86
N GLY A 170 17.78 7.40 11.39
CA GLY A 170 18.08 7.62 12.80
C GLY A 170 18.18 6.35 13.64
N THR A 171 18.96 6.41 14.71
CA THR A 171 19.33 5.24 15.53
C THR A 171 18.24 4.81 16.52
N SER A 172 17.32 5.70 16.90
CA SER A 172 16.30 5.43 17.92
C SER A 172 15.17 4.51 17.47
N THR A 173 15.07 4.23 16.17
CA THR A 173 13.97 3.45 15.56
C THR A 173 14.45 2.16 14.87
N LEU A 174 15.60 1.64 15.28
CA LEU A 174 16.18 0.39 14.77
C LEU A 174 15.63 -0.82 15.52
N PHE A 175 15.38 -1.91 14.77
CA PHE A 175 15.21 -3.24 15.34
C PHE A 175 16.56 -3.96 15.33
N PRO A 176 17.16 -4.26 16.49
CA PRO A 176 18.43 -5.01 16.54
C PRO A 176 18.21 -6.46 16.12
N VAL A 177 19.21 -7.03 15.46
CA VAL A 177 19.28 -8.43 15.03
C VAL A 177 20.53 -9.06 15.64
N ASP A 178 20.38 -10.23 16.24
CA ASP A 178 21.50 -11.05 16.66
C ASP A 178 22.14 -11.66 15.41
N TYR A 179 23.29 -11.12 14.99
CA TYR A 179 23.98 -11.50 13.77
C TYR A 179 25.37 -12.02 14.09
N PHE A 180 25.44 -13.28 14.52
CA PHE A 180 26.70 -13.94 14.95
C PHE A 180 27.40 -13.12 16.04
N ASP A 181 28.61 -12.63 15.78
CA ASP A 181 29.42 -11.85 16.71
C ASP A 181 29.39 -10.33 16.44
N GLU A 182 28.50 -9.89 15.53
CA GLU A 182 28.40 -8.48 15.09
C GLU A 182 27.02 -7.88 15.43
N GLU A 183 26.99 -6.58 15.68
CA GLU A 183 25.75 -5.84 15.82
C GLU A 183 25.14 -5.53 14.46
N ALA A 184 23.89 -5.89 14.26
CA ALA A 184 23.16 -5.63 13.03
C ALA A 184 21.73 -5.19 13.33
N PHE A 185 21.08 -4.62 12.31
CA PHE A 185 19.71 -4.10 12.41
C PHE A 185 18.89 -4.50 11.18
N LEU A 186 17.56 -4.53 11.32
CA LEU A 186 16.67 -4.55 10.18
C LEU A 186 16.65 -3.18 9.50
N THR A 187 16.70 -3.19 8.18
CA THR A 187 16.80 -1.96 7.37
C THR A 187 15.60 -1.02 7.55
N GLN A 188 15.85 0.28 7.64
CA GLN A 188 14.83 1.32 7.63
C GLN A 188 14.51 1.83 6.21
N SER A 189 15.42 1.59 5.23
CA SER A 189 15.36 2.00 3.84
C SER A 189 16.47 1.32 3.06
N GLY A 190 16.24 1.05 1.78
CA GLY A 190 17.29 0.58 0.87
C GLY A 190 18.18 1.68 0.32
N GLN A 191 17.85 2.96 0.58
CA GLN A 191 18.43 4.14 -0.07
C GLN A 191 19.96 4.13 -0.11
N LEU A 192 20.64 3.98 1.01
CA LEU A 192 22.09 4.10 1.06
C LEU A 192 22.80 3.12 0.11
N TYR A 193 22.25 1.90 -0.02
CA TYR A 193 22.79 0.85 -0.89
C TYR A 193 22.45 1.10 -2.37
N ILE A 194 21.24 1.58 -2.65
CA ILE A 194 20.86 1.86 -4.05
C ILE A 194 21.57 3.11 -4.61
N GLU A 195 22.01 4.05 -3.76
CA GLU A 195 22.92 5.10 -4.20
C GLU A 195 24.23 4.53 -4.79
N ALA A 196 24.77 3.45 -4.19
CA ALA A 196 25.93 2.76 -4.75
C ALA A 196 25.62 2.08 -6.08
N THR A 197 24.45 1.43 -6.20
CA THR A 197 24.06 0.80 -7.48
C THR A 197 23.67 1.85 -8.54
N ALA A 198 23.20 3.03 -8.17
CA ALA A 198 22.97 4.15 -9.09
C ALA A 198 24.28 4.66 -9.71
N MET A 199 25.39 4.68 -8.94
CA MET A 199 26.71 5.02 -9.47
C MET A 199 27.22 3.99 -10.50
N ALA A 200 26.70 2.75 -10.47
CA ALA A 200 27.05 1.71 -11.43
C ALA A 200 26.11 1.64 -12.63
N LEU A 201 24.81 1.89 -12.43
CA LEU A 201 23.76 1.61 -13.43
C LEU A 201 22.98 2.86 -13.88
N GLY A 202 23.20 4.02 -13.26
CA GLY A 202 22.59 5.31 -13.59
C GLY A 202 21.20 5.52 -13.01
N LYS A 203 20.22 4.71 -13.40
CA LYS A 203 18.85 4.73 -12.90
C LYS A 203 18.50 3.39 -12.29
N VAL A 204 18.24 3.38 -11.00
CA VAL A 204 17.91 2.16 -10.26
C VAL A 204 16.67 2.37 -9.39
N TYR A 205 16.05 1.27 -8.97
CA TYR A 205 15.07 1.31 -7.90
C TYR A 205 15.16 0.05 -7.05
N SER A 206 14.78 0.15 -5.78
CA SER A 206 14.53 -1.00 -4.93
C SER A 206 13.04 -1.17 -4.67
N PHE A 207 12.64 -2.39 -4.36
CA PHE A 207 11.30 -2.72 -3.91
C PHE A 207 11.41 -3.77 -2.81
N GLY A 208 11.30 -3.36 -1.56
CA GLY A 208 11.58 -4.26 -0.45
C GLY A 208 10.90 -3.87 0.86
N PRO A 209 10.95 -4.77 1.86
CA PRO A 209 10.47 -4.51 3.20
C PRO A 209 11.40 -3.54 3.93
N THR A 210 10.80 -2.71 4.78
CA THR A 210 11.47 -1.76 5.66
C THR A 210 10.88 -1.86 7.06
N PHE A 211 11.69 -1.52 8.06
CA PHE A 211 11.37 -1.75 9.47
C PHE A 211 11.68 -0.49 10.29
N ARG A 212 10.72 -0.03 11.08
CA ARG A 212 10.92 1.11 11.97
C ARG A 212 10.32 0.79 13.34
N ALA A 213 11.17 0.77 14.37
CA ALA A 213 10.78 0.48 15.75
C ALA A 213 10.11 1.69 16.44
N GLU A 214 9.31 2.45 15.69
CA GLU A 214 8.61 3.62 16.19
C GLU A 214 7.46 3.21 17.13
N LYS A 215 7.44 3.82 18.33
CA LYS A 215 6.36 3.62 19.31
C LYS A 215 5.15 4.51 18.98
N SER A 216 4.75 4.53 17.70
CA SER A 216 3.65 5.34 17.20
C SER A 216 2.32 4.58 17.26
N LYS A 217 1.25 5.26 17.72
CA LYS A 217 -0.13 4.76 17.72
C LYS A 217 -0.98 5.41 16.63
N THR A 218 -0.38 6.12 15.69
CA THR A 218 -1.12 6.83 14.65
C THR A 218 -1.67 5.85 13.61
N ARG A 219 -2.67 6.31 12.86
CA ARG A 219 -3.29 5.55 11.76
C ARG A 219 -2.40 5.36 10.53
N ARG A 220 -1.21 6.00 10.50
CA ARG A 220 -0.30 6.05 9.34
C ARG A 220 0.98 5.24 9.52
N HIS A 221 1.18 4.57 10.68
CA HIS A 221 2.42 3.87 10.99
C HIS A 221 2.23 2.37 11.16
N LEU A 222 3.14 1.61 10.57
CA LEU A 222 3.40 0.20 10.81
C LEU A 222 4.87 0.07 11.18
N THR A 223 5.22 -0.98 11.92
CA THR A 223 6.63 -1.27 12.26
C THR A 223 7.35 -2.07 11.17
N GLU A 224 6.58 -2.70 10.26
CA GLU A 224 7.03 -3.37 9.05
C GLU A 224 6.14 -2.93 7.89
N PHE A 225 6.74 -2.43 6.81
CA PHE A 225 6.04 -1.97 5.62
C PHE A 225 6.93 -2.10 4.38
N TRP A 226 6.38 -1.85 3.20
CA TRP A 226 7.11 -1.99 1.94
C TRP A 226 7.34 -0.63 1.30
N MET A 227 8.53 -0.45 0.75
CA MET A 227 8.87 0.75 0.01
C MET A 227 9.26 0.43 -1.43
N VAL A 228 8.96 1.35 -2.33
CA VAL A 228 9.61 1.47 -3.63
C VAL A 228 10.46 2.74 -3.59
N GLU A 229 11.74 2.60 -3.93
CA GLU A 229 12.74 3.66 -3.76
C GLU A 229 13.58 3.76 -5.04
N PRO A 230 13.30 4.72 -5.94
CA PRO A 230 14.18 5.03 -7.07
C PRO A 230 15.36 5.90 -6.65
N GLU A 231 16.47 5.75 -7.38
CA GLU A 231 17.66 6.61 -7.26
C GLU A 231 18.24 6.88 -8.65
N VAL A 232 18.56 8.15 -8.92
CA VAL A 232 18.96 8.62 -10.26
C VAL A 232 20.28 9.37 -10.18
N ALA A 233 21.32 8.83 -10.83
CA ALA A 233 22.59 9.53 -11.00
C ALA A 233 22.40 10.73 -11.95
N TYR A 234 23.06 11.86 -11.64
CA TYR A 234 22.88 13.17 -12.27
C TYR A 234 21.48 13.79 -12.08
N GLY A 235 20.64 13.20 -11.24
CA GLY A 235 19.31 13.74 -10.93
C GLY A 235 19.37 14.90 -9.95
N THR A 236 18.48 15.86 -10.14
CA THR A 236 18.25 17.02 -9.26
C THR A 236 16.97 16.85 -8.44
N LEU A 237 16.69 17.80 -7.54
CA LEU A 237 15.40 17.82 -6.83
C LEU A 237 14.21 17.93 -7.79
N ASP A 238 14.34 18.75 -8.84
CA ASP A 238 13.25 18.92 -9.82
C ASP A 238 12.98 17.64 -10.60
N ASP A 239 14.02 16.90 -10.99
CA ASP A 239 13.89 15.62 -11.71
C ASP A 239 13.12 14.60 -10.87
N ILE A 240 13.37 14.50 -9.56
CA ILE A 240 12.64 13.55 -8.72
C ILE A 240 11.22 14.00 -8.38
N MET A 241 10.95 15.30 -8.33
CA MET A 241 9.57 15.79 -8.23
C MET A 241 8.76 15.41 -9.47
N GLU A 242 9.34 15.55 -10.67
CA GLU A 242 8.70 15.11 -11.92
C GLU A 242 8.51 13.58 -11.96
N LEU A 243 9.50 12.82 -11.53
CA LEU A 243 9.43 11.36 -11.44
C LEU A 243 8.34 10.90 -10.48
N ALA A 244 8.23 11.52 -9.29
CA ALA A 244 7.19 11.22 -8.30
C ALA A 244 5.78 11.54 -8.84
N GLU A 245 5.62 12.68 -9.52
CA GLU A 245 4.37 13.09 -10.19
C GLU A 245 3.96 12.07 -11.25
N GLY A 246 4.90 11.66 -12.10
CA GLY A 246 4.67 10.66 -13.14
C GLY A 246 4.27 9.30 -12.55
N LEU A 247 4.97 8.85 -11.50
CA LEU A 247 4.67 7.61 -10.81
C LEU A 247 3.24 7.62 -10.24
N LEU A 248 2.90 8.62 -9.44
CA LEU A 248 1.58 8.69 -8.78
C LEU A 248 0.44 8.78 -9.79
N THR A 249 0.60 9.59 -10.83
CA THR A 249 -0.38 9.68 -11.93
C THR A 249 -0.57 8.32 -12.62
N PHE A 250 0.53 7.60 -12.88
CA PHE A 250 0.48 6.28 -13.50
C PHE A 250 -0.20 5.22 -12.60
N LEU A 251 0.11 5.21 -11.30
CA LEU A 251 -0.50 4.28 -10.34
C LEU A 251 -2.01 4.46 -10.27
N VAL A 252 -2.46 5.71 -10.11
CA VAL A 252 -3.89 6.02 -10.00
C VAL A 252 -4.62 5.64 -11.29
N LYS A 253 -4.08 6.03 -12.44
CA LYS A 253 -4.66 5.69 -13.74
C LYS A 253 -4.79 4.18 -13.93
N ARG A 254 -3.74 3.42 -13.59
CA ARG A 254 -3.73 1.96 -13.69
C ARG A 254 -4.77 1.31 -12.77
N CYS A 255 -4.93 1.82 -11.54
CA CYS A 255 -5.96 1.34 -10.61
C CYS A 255 -7.38 1.64 -11.11
N LEU A 256 -7.63 2.82 -11.66
CA LEU A 256 -8.91 3.18 -12.27
C LEU A 256 -9.25 2.30 -13.48
N GLU A 257 -8.26 1.98 -14.31
CA GLU A 257 -8.43 1.12 -15.50
C GLU A 257 -8.70 -0.34 -15.12
N ARG A 258 -7.97 -0.90 -14.15
CA ARG A 258 -7.96 -2.34 -13.91
C ARG A 258 -8.66 -2.78 -12.64
N ARG A 259 -8.90 -1.88 -11.69
CA ARG A 259 -9.43 -2.19 -10.35
C ARG A 259 -10.62 -1.33 -9.94
N ARG A 260 -11.29 -0.69 -10.90
CA ARG A 260 -12.47 0.14 -10.63
C ARG A 260 -13.55 -0.60 -9.84
N ALA A 261 -13.84 -1.85 -10.21
CA ALA A 261 -14.82 -2.67 -9.50
C ALA A 261 -14.40 -2.99 -8.06
N ASP A 262 -13.09 -3.23 -7.82
CA ASP A 262 -12.56 -3.42 -6.47
C ASP A 262 -12.67 -2.13 -5.64
N LEU A 263 -12.34 -0.97 -6.22
CA LEU A 263 -12.49 0.34 -5.57
C LEU A 263 -13.95 0.61 -5.21
N GLN A 264 -14.90 0.28 -6.07
CA GLN A 264 -16.34 0.37 -5.78
C GLN A 264 -16.76 -0.58 -4.65
N THR A 265 -16.24 -1.80 -4.62
CA THR A 265 -16.50 -2.78 -3.54
C THR A 265 -16.01 -2.27 -2.18
N ILE A 266 -14.92 -1.52 -2.16
CA ILE A 266 -14.39 -0.87 -0.95
C ILE A 266 -15.25 0.34 -0.53
N GLY A 267 -16.05 0.91 -1.44
CA GLY A 267 -16.79 2.15 -1.26
C GLY A 267 -15.98 3.41 -1.57
N ARG A 268 -14.91 3.28 -2.36
CA ARG A 268 -14.06 4.42 -2.76
C ARG A 268 -14.79 5.32 -3.75
N ASP A 269 -14.85 6.62 -3.45
CA ASP A 269 -15.26 7.64 -4.41
C ASP A 269 -14.17 7.80 -5.49
N VAL A 270 -14.38 7.15 -6.63
CA VAL A 270 -13.42 7.16 -7.73
C VAL A 270 -13.32 8.52 -8.44
N THR A 271 -14.32 9.40 -8.29
CA THR A 271 -14.30 10.74 -8.93
C THR A 271 -13.17 11.61 -8.39
N LYS A 272 -12.74 11.37 -7.16
CA LYS A 272 -11.60 12.04 -6.55
C LYS A 272 -10.28 11.56 -7.15
N LEU A 273 -10.18 10.27 -7.49
CA LEU A 273 -9.01 9.70 -8.16
C LEU A 273 -8.91 10.15 -9.63
N GLU A 274 -10.03 10.36 -10.30
CA GLU A 274 -10.09 10.83 -11.68
C GLU A 274 -9.50 12.24 -11.88
N LYS A 275 -9.36 13.01 -10.79
CA LYS A 275 -8.72 14.35 -10.81
C LYS A 275 -7.19 14.29 -10.74
N ILE A 276 -6.61 13.12 -10.46
CA ILE A 276 -5.16 12.99 -10.26
C ILE A 276 -4.45 12.94 -11.60
N GLU A 277 -3.95 14.09 -12.01
CA GLU A 277 -3.19 14.29 -13.24
C GLU A 277 -2.14 15.39 -13.04
N ALA A 278 -1.03 15.30 -13.75
CA ALA A 278 0.01 16.33 -13.76
C ALA A 278 -0.52 17.68 -14.37
N PRO A 279 0.02 18.83 -13.96
CA PRO A 279 1.02 19.02 -12.92
C PRO A 279 0.43 19.03 -11.52
N PHE A 280 1.26 18.63 -10.54
CA PHE A 280 0.93 18.74 -9.12
C PHE A 280 1.34 20.12 -8.57
N PRO A 281 0.59 20.69 -7.61
CA PRO A 281 0.99 21.90 -6.90
C PRO A 281 2.34 21.70 -6.21
N ARG A 282 3.24 22.67 -6.35
CA ARG A 282 4.53 22.72 -5.66
C ARG A 282 4.56 23.95 -4.79
N ILE A 283 4.80 23.79 -3.49
CA ILE A 283 4.95 24.87 -2.54
C ILE A 283 6.26 24.70 -1.77
N THR A 284 6.84 25.80 -1.36
CA THR A 284 8.00 25.81 -0.47
C THR A 284 7.57 25.55 0.98
N TYR A 285 8.51 25.14 1.83
CA TYR A 285 8.28 25.05 3.26
C TYR A 285 7.81 26.40 3.85
N ASP A 286 8.38 27.52 3.40
CA ASP A 286 7.98 28.85 3.86
C ASP A 286 6.49 29.12 3.57
N GLU A 287 6.01 28.77 2.36
CA GLU A 287 4.58 28.89 1.98
C GLU A 287 3.69 27.92 2.77
N ALA A 288 4.20 26.72 3.06
CA ALA A 288 3.48 25.76 3.89
C ALA A 288 3.32 26.27 5.32
N VAL A 289 4.38 26.83 5.92
CA VAL A 289 4.33 27.45 7.26
C VAL A 289 3.33 28.60 7.30
N GLN A 290 3.33 29.46 6.28
CA GLN A 290 2.36 30.57 6.21
C GLN A 290 0.91 30.02 6.22
N LYS A 291 0.62 28.99 5.39
CA LYS A 291 -0.72 28.36 5.35
C LYS A 291 -1.12 27.75 6.70
N LEU A 292 -0.17 27.09 7.39
CA LEU A 292 -0.43 26.50 8.71
C LEU A 292 -0.73 27.58 9.77
N GLN A 293 0.03 28.67 9.76
CA GLN A 293 -0.21 29.78 10.66
C GLN A 293 -1.54 30.50 10.39
N GLU A 294 -1.92 30.67 9.12
CA GLU A 294 -3.24 31.16 8.72
C GLU A 294 -4.35 30.21 9.18
N GLY A 295 -4.17 28.88 9.01
CA GLY A 295 -5.09 27.85 9.47
C GLY A 295 -5.30 27.87 10.99
N HIS A 296 -4.24 28.06 11.76
CA HIS A 296 -4.33 28.24 13.21
C HIS A 296 -5.09 29.54 13.56
N ALA A 297 -4.77 30.66 12.92
CA ALA A 297 -5.47 31.94 13.15
C ALA A 297 -6.98 31.87 12.84
N GLN A 298 -7.38 31.01 11.91
CA GLN A 298 -8.78 30.75 11.55
C GLN A 298 -9.45 29.67 12.43
N GLY A 299 -8.72 29.06 13.39
CA GLY A 299 -9.22 28.01 14.28
C GLY A 299 -9.34 26.63 13.63
N ALA A 300 -8.74 26.43 12.45
CA ALA A 300 -8.71 25.12 11.77
C ALA A 300 -7.64 24.19 12.33
N LEU A 301 -6.61 24.71 12.97
CA LEU A 301 -5.56 23.96 13.67
C LEU A 301 -5.52 24.36 15.16
N GLU A 302 -5.41 23.36 16.02
CA GLU A 302 -5.36 23.58 17.48
C GLU A 302 -4.06 24.27 17.89
N ASN A 303 -2.93 23.87 17.32
CA ASN A 303 -1.61 24.38 17.67
C ASN A 303 -1.05 25.27 16.57
N LYS A 304 -0.38 26.36 16.98
CA LYS A 304 0.38 27.21 16.08
C LYS A 304 1.64 26.48 15.63
N PHE A 305 1.86 26.43 14.33
CA PHE A 305 3.10 25.88 13.79
C PHE A 305 4.26 26.86 13.94
N GLU A 306 5.36 26.39 14.53
CA GLU A 306 6.57 27.18 14.71
C GLU A 306 7.55 26.90 13.56
N TYR A 307 8.08 27.98 12.96
CA TYR A 307 9.07 27.87 11.88
C TYR A 307 10.32 27.10 12.35
N GLY A 308 10.81 26.19 11.50
CA GLY A 308 11.96 25.33 11.82
C GLY A 308 11.60 23.95 12.35
N GLY A 309 10.30 23.67 12.57
CA GLY A 309 9.81 22.35 12.92
C GLY A 309 9.58 21.45 11.70
N ASP A 310 9.54 20.13 11.90
CA ASP A 310 9.04 19.20 10.89
C ASP A 310 7.52 19.16 10.92
N LEU A 311 6.88 18.84 9.77
CA LEU A 311 5.42 18.76 9.69
C LEU A 311 4.91 17.54 10.45
N GLY A 312 4.02 17.77 11.40
CA GLY A 312 3.31 16.69 12.08
C GLY A 312 2.07 16.21 11.30
N SER A 313 1.51 15.09 11.74
CA SER A 313 0.31 14.52 11.11
C SER A 313 -0.88 15.49 11.00
N PRO A 314 -1.18 16.37 11.98
CA PRO A 314 -2.21 17.40 11.83
C PRO A 314 -1.88 18.43 10.74
N ASP A 315 -0.62 18.85 10.64
CA ASP A 315 -0.15 19.83 9.68
C ASP A 315 -0.25 19.32 8.25
N GLU A 316 0.25 18.10 8.02
CA GLU A 316 0.11 17.40 6.73
C GLU A 316 -1.35 17.19 6.34
N THR A 317 -2.21 16.80 7.30
CA THR A 317 -3.64 16.62 7.06
C THR A 317 -4.29 17.92 6.62
N TYR A 318 -3.97 19.01 7.31
CA TYR A 318 -4.50 20.33 6.98
C TYR A 318 -4.05 20.79 5.59
N LEU A 319 -2.73 20.73 5.31
CA LEU A 319 -2.19 21.14 4.01
C LEU A 319 -2.77 20.32 2.88
N SER A 320 -2.73 19.00 2.99
CA SER A 320 -3.17 18.10 1.92
C SER A 320 -4.68 18.14 1.66
N SER A 321 -5.49 18.50 2.66
CA SER A 321 -6.94 18.66 2.50
C SER A 321 -7.36 19.88 1.66
N GLN A 322 -6.43 20.82 1.44
CA GLN A 322 -6.69 22.04 0.67
C GLN A 322 -6.54 21.83 -0.86
N TYR A 323 -6.11 20.65 -1.27
CA TYR A 323 -5.83 20.33 -2.67
C TYR A 323 -6.62 19.12 -3.12
N ASP A 324 -7.05 19.13 -4.37
CA ASP A 324 -7.67 17.97 -5.05
C ASP A 324 -6.62 16.99 -5.64
N LYS A 325 -5.35 17.41 -5.67
CA LYS A 325 -4.19 16.67 -6.18
C LYS A 325 -3.12 16.55 -5.10
N PRO A 326 -2.17 15.60 -5.21
CA PRO A 326 -1.02 15.61 -4.32
C PRO A 326 -0.28 16.94 -4.38
N VAL A 327 0.09 17.49 -3.22
CA VAL A 327 0.89 18.71 -3.12
C VAL A 327 2.31 18.38 -2.71
N MET A 328 3.29 19.00 -3.36
CA MET A 328 4.70 18.82 -3.09
C MET A 328 5.20 19.97 -2.25
N VAL A 329 5.55 19.68 -0.98
CA VAL A 329 6.19 20.66 -0.08
C VAL A 329 7.68 20.43 -0.15
N ASN A 330 8.46 21.47 -0.50
CA ASN A 330 9.88 21.32 -0.72
C ASN A 330 10.72 22.33 0.10
N ARG A 331 12.03 22.04 0.22
CA ARG A 331 13.02 22.91 0.91
C ARG A 331 12.72 23.13 2.37
N TYR A 332 12.64 22.04 3.13
CA TYR A 332 12.54 22.10 4.59
C TYR A 332 13.87 22.55 5.24
N PRO A 333 13.83 23.00 6.49
CA PRO A 333 15.05 23.28 7.24
C PRO A 333 15.95 22.03 7.30
N ALA A 334 17.23 22.19 6.97
CA ALA A 334 18.21 21.10 6.99
C ALA A 334 18.41 20.48 8.39
N SER A 335 18.08 21.22 9.44
CA SER A 335 18.19 20.76 10.83
C SER A 335 17.19 19.69 11.22
N VAL A 336 16.05 19.59 10.52
CA VAL A 336 14.99 18.58 10.80
C VAL A 336 14.95 17.47 9.77
N LYS A 337 15.84 17.49 8.79
CA LYS A 337 15.91 16.46 7.73
C LYS A 337 17.19 15.62 7.86
N ALA A 338 17.19 14.45 7.21
CA ALA A 338 18.24 13.45 7.31
C ALA A 338 19.64 13.98 6.90
N PHE A 339 20.68 13.34 7.42
CA PHE A 339 22.08 13.75 7.27
C PHE A 339 22.59 13.77 5.83
N TYR A 340 22.00 12.98 4.95
CA TYR A 340 22.43 12.78 3.57
C TYR A 340 21.85 13.77 2.56
N MET A 341 20.96 14.67 2.98
CA MET A 341 20.30 15.60 2.08
C MET A 341 21.19 16.80 1.72
N GLU A 342 21.23 17.15 0.43
CA GLU A 342 22.00 18.27 -0.10
C GLU A 342 21.42 19.60 0.39
N PRO A 343 22.24 20.54 0.92
CA PRO A 343 21.79 21.89 1.22
C PRO A 343 21.40 22.67 -0.03
N ASP A 344 20.41 23.55 0.06
CA ASP A 344 20.09 24.47 -1.00
C ASP A 344 21.25 25.48 -1.20
N PRO A 345 21.81 25.62 -2.41
CA PRO A 345 22.97 26.48 -2.65
C PRO A 345 22.69 27.97 -2.42
N GLN A 346 21.43 28.40 -2.48
CA GLN A 346 21.03 29.79 -2.24
C GLN A 346 20.65 30.03 -0.77
N ARG A 347 20.14 28.99 -0.10
CA ARG A 347 19.70 29.02 1.30
C ARG A 347 20.21 27.78 2.03
N PRO A 348 21.52 27.75 2.42
CA PRO A 348 22.14 26.53 3.00
C PRO A 348 21.50 26.01 4.30
N GLU A 349 20.66 26.82 4.94
CA GLU A 349 19.85 26.40 6.10
C GLU A 349 18.69 25.49 5.70
N LEU A 350 18.37 25.39 4.40
CA LEU A 350 17.34 24.49 3.85
C LEU A 350 17.98 23.30 3.14
N ALA A 351 17.27 22.19 3.06
CA ALA A 351 17.65 21.02 2.29
C ALA A 351 16.92 20.95 0.95
N LEU A 352 17.58 20.45 -0.08
CA LEU A 352 16.95 20.14 -1.37
C LEU A 352 16.13 18.84 -1.23
N CYS A 353 15.00 18.93 -0.56
CA CYS A 353 14.09 17.81 -0.26
C CYS A 353 12.65 18.13 -0.64
N VAL A 354 11.84 17.09 -0.72
CA VAL A 354 10.40 17.17 -1.01
C VAL A 354 9.65 16.09 -0.26
N ASP A 355 8.51 16.48 0.32
CA ASP A 355 7.49 15.56 0.80
C ASP A 355 6.25 15.72 -0.10
N VAL A 356 5.74 14.60 -0.64
CA VAL A 356 4.53 14.60 -1.46
C VAL A 356 3.37 14.18 -0.59
N LEU A 357 2.46 15.11 -0.35
CA LEU A 357 1.29 14.91 0.49
C LEU A 357 0.08 14.54 -0.38
N ALA A 358 -0.48 13.36 -0.18
CA ALA A 358 -1.69 12.93 -0.87
C ALA A 358 -2.92 13.70 -0.39
N PRO A 359 -3.84 14.08 -1.30
CA PRO A 359 -5.03 14.86 -0.97
C PRO A 359 -5.96 14.13 0.01
N GLU A 360 -7.06 14.77 0.38
CA GLU A 360 -8.07 14.24 1.31
C GLU A 360 -7.53 14.00 2.74
N GLY A 361 -6.44 14.66 3.12
CA GLY A 361 -5.86 14.54 4.46
C GLY A 361 -5.05 13.27 4.70
N TYR A 362 -4.63 12.56 3.65
CA TYR A 362 -3.77 11.38 3.80
C TYR A 362 -2.35 11.73 4.22
N GLY A 363 -1.86 12.94 3.85
CA GLY A 363 -0.53 13.40 4.21
C GLY A 363 0.57 12.73 3.40
N GLU A 364 1.77 12.68 3.95
CA GLU A 364 2.97 12.21 3.25
C GLU A 364 2.85 10.76 2.78
N ILE A 365 3.06 10.56 1.47
CA ILE A 365 3.16 9.24 0.81
C ILE A 365 4.52 9.01 0.15
N ILE A 366 5.26 10.09 -0.17
CA ILE A 366 6.60 10.08 -0.72
C ILE A 366 7.43 11.10 0.04
N GLY A 367 8.64 10.71 0.47
CA GLY A 367 9.70 11.59 0.92
C GLY A 367 10.93 11.43 0.04
N GLY A 368 11.53 12.53 -0.42
CA GLY A 368 12.67 12.49 -1.34
C GLY A 368 13.62 13.65 -1.20
N SER A 369 14.83 13.51 -1.77
CA SER A 369 15.81 14.59 -1.77
C SER A 369 16.86 14.43 -2.88
N GLN A 370 17.52 15.52 -3.19
CA GLN A 370 18.84 15.46 -3.77
C GLN A 370 19.82 15.06 -2.67
N ARG A 371 20.80 14.20 -3.02
CA ARG A 371 21.76 13.63 -2.05
C ARG A 371 23.01 14.46 -2.01
N MET A 372 23.60 14.59 -0.82
CA MET A 372 24.84 15.31 -0.61
C MET A 372 25.98 14.68 -1.41
N ALA A 373 26.54 15.45 -2.33
CA ALA A 373 27.62 15.02 -3.22
C ALA A 373 29.03 15.26 -2.65
N SER A 374 29.18 16.16 -1.67
CA SER A 374 30.46 16.51 -1.05
C SER A 374 30.83 15.52 0.06
N HIS A 375 32.01 14.90 -0.05
CA HIS A 375 32.56 14.02 0.98
C HIS A 375 32.73 14.74 2.33
N GLU A 376 33.31 15.95 2.31
CA GLU A 376 33.58 16.73 3.53
C GLU A 376 32.29 17.12 4.26
N GLN A 377 31.30 17.59 3.51
CA GLN A 377 30.00 17.97 4.07
C GLN A 377 29.25 16.76 4.61
N LEU A 378 29.26 15.63 3.89
CA LEU A 378 28.61 14.41 4.34
C LEU A 378 29.24 13.87 5.61
N LEU A 379 30.59 13.84 5.70
CA LEU A 379 31.31 13.43 6.90
C LEU A 379 30.93 14.32 8.10
N LYS A 380 30.89 15.63 7.88
CA LYS A 380 30.47 16.59 8.91
C LYS A 380 29.04 16.28 9.38
N ARG A 381 28.10 16.02 8.46
CA ARG A 381 26.70 15.73 8.81
C ARG A 381 26.55 14.39 9.55
N ILE A 382 27.36 13.37 9.22
CA ILE A 382 27.42 12.09 9.97
C ILE A 382 27.80 12.38 11.43
N HIS A 383 28.84 13.21 11.67
CA HIS A 383 29.25 13.60 13.01
C HIS A 383 28.20 14.44 13.73
N ASP A 384 27.60 15.44 13.06
CA ASP A 384 26.55 16.30 13.61
C ASP A 384 25.34 15.50 14.10
N HIS A 385 25.03 14.34 13.43
CA HIS A 385 23.97 13.43 13.81
C HIS A 385 24.40 12.33 14.78
N ASN A 386 25.63 12.38 15.31
CA ASN A 386 26.21 11.39 16.21
C ASN A 386 26.17 9.95 15.66
N LEU A 387 26.31 9.78 14.35
CA LEU A 387 26.35 8.47 13.69
C LEU A 387 27.78 7.91 13.73
N PRO A 388 27.95 6.56 13.86
CA PRO A 388 29.28 5.93 13.89
C PRO A 388 29.93 5.96 12.50
N GLU A 389 30.97 6.77 12.30
CA GLU A 389 31.67 6.94 11.01
C GLU A 389 32.05 5.59 10.36
N GLU A 390 32.49 4.62 11.18
CA GLU A 390 32.92 3.31 10.71
C GLU A 390 31.85 2.59 9.88
N ALA A 391 30.59 2.69 10.29
CA ALA A 391 29.45 2.08 9.58
C ALA A 391 29.16 2.74 8.23
N PHE A 392 29.67 3.95 8.01
CA PHE A 392 29.44 4.75 6.80
C PHE A 392 30.67 4.93 5.91
N ARG A 393 31.81 4.29 6.20
CA ARG A 393 33.03 4.43 5.38
C ARG A 393 32.78 4.09 3.91
N TRP A 394 32.13 2.99 3.63
CA TRP A 394 31.78 2.58 2.28
C TRP A 394 30.85 3.59 1.57
N TYR A 395 29.97 4.22 2.32
CA TYR A 395 29.02 5.23 1.82
C TYR A 395 29.73 6.57 1.53
N LEU A 396 30.71 6.95 2.36
CA LEU A 396 31.60 8.08 2.12
C LEU A 396 32.48 7.88 0.88
N ASP A 397 32.91 6.65 0.60
CA ASP A 397 33.70 6.33 -0.61
C ASP A 397 32.96 6.66 -1.90
N LEU A 398 31.62 6.62 -1.92
CA LEU A 398 30.80 7.02 -3.07
C LEU A 398 31.00 8.53 -3.40
N ARG A 399 31.37 9.35 -2.43
CA ARG A 399 31.66 10.79 -2.61
C ARG A 399 33.13 11.05 -2.94
N LYS A 400 33.97 10.07 -2.76
CA LYS A 400 35.40 10.15 -3.03
C LYS A 400 35.79 9.68 -4.42
N TYR A 401 35.09 8.72 -4.96
CA TYR A 401 35.39 8.06 -6.24
C TYR A 401 34.35 8.39 -7.31
N GLY A 402 34.42 9.58 -7.90
CA GLY A 402 33.59 10.00 -9.01
C GLY A 402 32.15 10.36 -8.61
N SER A 403 32.01 11.09 -7.52
CA SER A 403 30.72 11.61 -7.08
C SER A 403 30.03 12.45 -8.14
N VAL A 404 28.73 12.30 -8.25
CA VAL A 404 27.87 13.11 -9.11
C VAL A 404 26.65 13.59 -8.30
N PRO A 405 26.00 14.70 -8.67
CA PRO A 405 24.67 14.99 -8.18
C PRO A 405 23.77 13.78 -8.41
N HIS A 406 23.01 13.36 -7.44
CA HIS A 406 22.05 12.27 -7.56
C HIS A 406 20.90 12.48 -6.59
N SER A 407 19.78 11.88 -6.89
CA SER A 407 18.54 12.15 -6.18
C SER A 407 17.61 10.96 -6.23
N GLY A 408 16.76 10.84 -5.24
CA GLY A 408 15.79 9.77 -5.16
C GLY A 408 14.71 10.06 -4.13
N PHE A 409 13.76 9.14 -4.03
CA PHE A 409 12.69 9.21 -3.04
C PHE A 409 12.28 7.82 -2.56
N GLY A 410 11.58 7.77 -1.43
CA GLY A 410 10.91 6.57 -0.95
C GLY A 410 9.38 6.75 -0.96
N MET A 411 8.65 5.80 -1.54
CA MET A 411 7.20 5.73 -1.45
C MET A 411 6.79 4.52 -0.60
N GLY A 412 6.10 4.79 0.51
CA GLY A 412 5.48 3.74 1.33
C GLY A 412 4.27 3.15 0.62
N ILE A 413 4.32 1.85 0.31
CA ILE A 413 3.23 1.15 -0.41
C ILE A 413 1.93 1.19 0.39
N GLU A 414 1.99 0.99 1.70
CA GLU A 414 0.82 1.01 2.58
C GLU A 414 0.13 2.37 2.60
N ARG A 415 0.89 3.46 2.61
CA ARG A 415 0.33 4.82 2.53
C ARG A 415 -0.33 5.08 1.17
N ALA A 416 0.31 4.67 0.07
CA ALA A 416 -0.25 4.78 -1.27
C ALA A 416 -1.54 3.95 -1.42
N VAL A 417 -1.57 2.72 -0.89
CA VAL A 417 -2.77 1.86 -0.88
C VAL A 417 -3.88 2.48 -0.04
N ALA A 418 -3.55 3.02 1.15
CA ALA A 418 -4.55 3.67 2.02
C ALA A 418 -5.22 4.84 1.30
N TRP A 419 -4.44 5.71 0.65
CA TRP A 419 -4.96 6.82 -0.12
C TRP A 419 -5.82 6.38 -1.31
N ILE A 420 -5.28 5.52 -2.18
CA ILE A 420 -5.99 5.09 -3.39
C ILE A 420 -7.28 4.33 -3.05
N CYS A 421 -7.26 3.49 -2.00
CA CYS A 421 -8.45 2.77 -1.54
C CYS A 421 -9.39 3.59 -0.65
N GLY A 422 -9.00 4.77 -0.18
CA GLY A 422 -9.80 5.58 0.74
C GLY A 422 -9.92 4.98 2.15
N LEU A 423 -8.85 4.40 2.68
CA LEU A 423 -8.86 3.73 3.98
C LEU A 423 -8.45 4.67 5.11
N GLU A 424 -9.09 4.54 6.24
CA GLU A 424 -8.77 5.38 7.42
C GLU A 424 -7.47 4.99 8.11
N HIS A 425 -7.03 3.73 7.97
CA HIS A 425 -5.87 3.21 8.68
C HIS A 425 -5.05 2.25 7.82
N VAL A 426 -3.72 2.39 7.82
CA VAL A 426 -2.80 1.54 7.05
C VAL A 426 -2.82 0.05 7.45
N ARG A 427 -3.36 -0.32 8.61
CA ARG A 427 -3.46 -1.73 9.03
C ARG A 427 -4.28 -2.62 8.09
N GLU A 428 -5.17 -2.03 7.26
CA GLU A 428 -5.96 -2.79 6.29
C GLU A 428 -5.22 -3.01 4.95
N THR A 429 -4.14 -2.29 4.70
CA THR A 429 -3.45 -2.25 3.40
C THR A 429 -2.52 -3.41 3.12
N ILE A 430 -2.14 -4.16 4.14
CA ILE A 430 -1.22 -5.30 4.09
C ILE A 430 -1.89 -6.53 4.71
N PRO A 431 -1.60 -7.75 4.23
CA PRO A 431 -2.27 -8.95 4.76
C PRO A 431 -2.14 -9.11 6.28
N PHE A 432 -0.94 -8.98 6.82
CA PHE A 432 -0.64 -9.14 8.24
C PHE A 432 0.17 -7.95 8.76
N PRO A 433 -0.50 -6.89 9.22
CA PRO A 433 0.20 -5.68 9.69
C PRO A 433 0.96 -5.94 10.99
N ARG A 434 2.18 -5.38 11.08
CA ARG A 434 2.96 -5.31 12.32
C ARG A 434 2.85 -3.90 12.89
N MET A 435 2.42 -3.82 14.14
CA MET A 435 2.13 -2.54 14.81
C MET A 435 2.64 -2.59 16.23
N LEU A 436 2.75 -1.44 16.87
CA LEU A 436 3.01 -1.35 18.29
C LEU A 436 2.00 -2.24 19.05
N HIS A 437 2.49 -3.17 19.87
CA HIS A 437 1.71 -4.15 20.62
C HIS A 437 0.90 -5.17 19.79
N ARG A 438 1.20 -5.32 18.49
CA ARG A 438 0.55 -6.33 17.65
C ARG A 438 1.57 -7.07 16.75
N LEU A 439 1.91 -8.26 17.16
CA LEU A 439 2.78 -9.19 16.42
C LEU A 439 2.01 -10.40 15.85
N TYR A 440 0.88 -10.77 16.47
CA TYR A 440 0.02 -11.90 16.10
C TYR A 440 -1.26 -11.42 15.39
N PRO A 441 -1.83 -12.21 14.47
CA PRO A 441 -1.29 -13.40 13.80
C PRO A 441 -0.17 -13.10 12.84
#